data_9720ebd625446402ddded0e057082b9c
#
_entry.id   9720ebd625446402ddded0e057082b9c
#
_cell.length_a   1.000
_cell.length_b   1.000
_cell.length_c   1.000
_cell.angle_alpha   90.00
_cell.angle_beta   90.00
_cell.angle_gamma   90.00
#
_symmetry.space_group_name_H-M   'P 1'
#
loop_
_entity.id
_entity.type
_entity.pdbx_description
1 polymer ?
#
loop_
_entity_poly.entity_id
_entity_poly.type
_entity_poly.pdbx_seq_one_letter_code
_entity_poly.pdbx_strand_id
1 'polypeptide(L)'
;HRGVYKTTDGGKTWDKILYVNSRTGVGDMVMDPSNPNKILVNMWEFRRWPWFFKSGGEGSGMFMTLDGGETWNEITDEDGMPEGELGRMGIAFSSSKPNIVYAIIESSANAIYRSEDGGFSWELRQTVKDDSDVGNRPFYYSEIYVDPFNENRVFSIFTYMSVSEDGAKSFESLYPFYNWVHPDHHAFWMSPTNPGFIVQGND
;
A
#
# COMPACT_ATOMS: atom_id res chain seq x y z
N HIS A 1 1.53 2.54 -22.20
CA HIS A 1 0.15 2.72 -21.77
C HIS A 1 0.03 2.36 -20.31
N ARG A 2 -0.82 3.07 -19.53
CA ARG A 2 -1.06 2.80 -18.11
C ARG A 2 -2.06 1.66 -17.94
N GLY A 3 -2.09 1.03 -16.77
CA GLY A 3 -2.99 -0.07 -16.42
C GLY A 3 -2.26 -1.27 -15.84
N VAL A 4 -3.01 -2.32 -15.49
CA VAL A 4 -2.45 -3.63 -15.08
C VAL A 4 -2.37 -4.53 -16.29
N TYR A 5 -1.25 -5.23 -16.43
CA TYR A 5 -1.00 -6.14 -17.54
C TYR A 5 -0.67 -7.53 -17.00
N LYS A 6 -1.17 -8.55 -17.68
CA LYS A 6 -0.94 -9.96 -17.37
C LYS A 6 -0.33 -10.69 -18.58
N THR A 7 0.59 -11.56 -18.30
CA THR A 7 1.11 -12.52 -19.28
C THR A 7 0.86 -13.94 -18.81
N THR A 8 0.58 -14.84 -19.72
CA THR A 8 0.43 -16.29 -19.47
C THR A 8 1.42 -17.13 -20.25
N ASP A 9 2.29 -16.49 -21.05
CA ASP A 9 3.23 -17.13 -21.97
C ASP A 9 4.71 -16.78 -21.67
N GLY A 10 5.00 -16.34 -20.44
CA GLY A 10 6.35 -15.98 -20.01
C GLY A 10 6.84 -14.64 -20.55
N GLY A 11 5.93 -13.69 -20.76
CA GLY A 11 6.24 -12.32 -21.16
C GLY A 11 6.33 -12.09 -22.67
N LYS A 12 5.92 -13.05 -23.49
CA LYS A 12 5.90 -12.89 -24.95
C LYS A 12 4.74 -12.02 -25.41
N THR A 13 3.57 -12.18 -24.76
CA THR A 13 2.38 -11.33 -24.95
C THR A 13 1.88 -10.81 -23.62
N TRP A 14 1.18 -9.67 -23.65
CA TRP A 14 0.67 -9.01 -22.49
C TRP A 14 -0.76 -8.50 -22.74
N ASP A 15 -1.69 -8.95 -21.94
CA ASP A 15 -3.07 -8.49 -21.95
C ASP A 15 -3.28 -7.40 -20.90
N LYS A 16 -3.94 -6.31 -21.29
CA LYS A 16 -4.31 -5.27 -20.34
C LYS A 16 -5.59 -5.69 -19.62
N ILE A 17 -5.46 -6.06 -18.35
CA ILE A 17 -6.54 -6.64 -17.55
C ILE A 17 -7.27 -5.62 -16.65
N LEU A 18 -6.66 -4.46 -16.38
CA LEU A 18 -7.34 -3.34 -15.70
C LEU A 18 -6.88 -2.02 -16.32
N TYR A 19 -7.84 -1.17 -16.65
CA TYR A 19 -7.59 0.16 -17.19
C TYR A 19 -8.69 1.13 -16.73
N VAL A 20 -8.31 2.23 -16.12
CA VAL A 20 -9.25 3.29 -15.71
C VAL A 20 -9.25 4.40 -16.76
N ASN A 21 -8.15 5.11 -16.93
CA ASN A 21 -8.00 6.17 -17.93
C ASN A 21 -6.51 6.42 -18.28
N SER A 22 -6.25 7.33 -19.21
CA SER A 22 -4.88 7.63 -19.68
C SER A 22 -3.99 8.35 -18.66
N ARG A 23 -4.55 8.85 -17.55
CA ARG A 23 -3.82 9.56 -16.50
C ARG A 23 -3.52 8.68 -15.29
N THR A 24 -4.21 7.54 -15.15
CA THR A 24 -4.16 6.65 -13.98
C THR A 24 -3.27 5.45 -14.24
N GLY A 25 -2.30 5.24 -13.39
CA GLY A 25 -1.41 4.07 -13.38
C GLY A 25 -1.55 3.27 -12.11
N VAL A 26 -0.75 2.22 -11.95
CA VAL A 26 -0.68 1.45 -10.71
C VAL A 26 0.24 2.18 -9.72
N GLY A 27 -0.25 2.41 -8.50
CA GLY A 27 0.53 2.93 -7.38
C GLY A 27 1.15 1.80 -6.56
N ASP A 28 0.36 0.76 -6.30
CA ASP A 28 0.79 -0.46 -5.62
C ASP A 28 -0.10 -1.63 -6.04
N MET A 29 0.40 -2.86 -5.90
CA MET A 29 -0.34 -4.07 -6.22
C MET A 29 0.17 -5.23 -5.37
N VAL A 30 -0.73 -5.89 -4.66
CA VAL A 30 -0.41 -7.01 -3.77
C VAL A 30 -1.33 -8.21 -4.04
N MET A 31 -0.76 -9.39 -3.96
CA MET A 31 -1.46 -10.66 -4.11
C MET A 31 -1.69 -11.30 -2.75
N ASP A 32 -2.87 -11.88 -2.54
CA ASP A 32 -3.17 -12.67 -1.34
C ASP A 32 -2.22 -13.87 -1.27
N PRO A 33 -1.41 -14.01 -0.20
CA PRO A 33 -0.43 -15.09 -0.09
C PRO A 33 -1.07 -16.49 -0.03
N SER A 34 -2.36 -16.59 0.26
CA SER A 34 -3.10 -17.85 0.30
C SER A 34 -3.93 -18.14 -0.97
N ASN A 35 -4.16 -17.11 -1.80
CA ASN A 35 -4.97 -17.23 -3.01
C ASN A 35 -4.43 -16.35 -4.15
N PRO A 36 -3.66 -16.89 -5.10
CA PRO A 36 -3.05 -16.11 -6.18
C PRO A 36 -4.07 -15.50 -7.16
N ASN A 37 -5.33 -15.90 -7.11
CA ASN A 37 -6.40 -15.29 -7.92
C ASN A 37 -6.94 -14.00 -7.28
N LYS A 38 -6.65 -13.76 -5.99
CA LYS A 38 -7.06 -12.57 -5.29
C LYS A 38 -5.93 -11.55 -5.27
N ILE A 39 -6.19 -10.39 -5.87
CA ILE A 39 -5.22 -9.30 -5.98
C ILE A 39 -5.92 -7.99 -5.60
N LEU A 40 -5.26 -7.18 -4.79
CA LEU A 40 -5.62 -5.79 -4.53
C LEU A 40 -4.68 -4.87 -5.30
N VAL A 41 -5.20 -3.83 -5.90
CA VAL A 41 -4.40 -2.84 -6.63
C VAL A 41 -4.88 -1.42 -6.32
N ASN A 42 -3.93 -0.54 -6.03
CA ASN A 42 -4.17 0.89 -6.06
C ASN A 42 -3.98 1.41 -7.48
N MET A 43 -5.04 1.93 -8.06
CA MET A 43 -4.98 2.73 -9.27
C MET A 43 -4.79 4.19 -8.86
N TRP A 44 -3.72 4.82 -9.35
CA TRP A 44 -3.31 6.16 -8.94
C TRP A 44 -3.25 7.13 -10.11
N GLU A 45 -4.08 8.16 -10.08
CA GLU A 45 -4.00 9.29 -11.01
C GLU A 45 -2.93 10.26 -10.52
N PHE A 46 -1.87 10.45 -11.31
CA PHE A 46 -0.80 11.36 -10.94
C PHE A 46 -0.15 12.01 -12.14
N ARG A 47 0.41 13.20 -11.90
CA ARG A 47 1.21 13.92 -12.87
C ARG A 47 2.34 14.70 -12.21
N ARG A 48 3.54 14.58 -12.74
CA ARG A 48 4.71 15.39 -12.37
C ARG A 48 5.06 16.33 -13.52
N TRP A 49 5.14 17.62 -13.23
CA TRP A 49 5.71 18.66 -14.08
C TRP A 49 7.00 19.18 -13.45
N PRO A 50 7.88 19.89 -14.18
CA PRO A 50 9.10 20.46 -13.61
C PRO A 50 8.86 21.42 -12.42
N TRP A 51 7.70 22.07 -12.39
CA TRP A 51 7.33 23.09 -11.39
C TRP A 51 6.17 22.70 -10.49
N PHE A 52 5.52 21.58 -10.72
CA PHE A 52 4.32 21.18 -9.98
C PHE A 52 4.12 19.67 -10.06
N PHE A 53 3.43 19.12 -9.09
CA PHE A 53 2.90 17.75 -9.16
C PHE A 53 1.44 17.71 -8.70
N LYS A 54 0.70 16.75 -9.22
CA LYS A 54 -0.63 16.37 -8.78
C LYS A 54 -0.57 14.91 -8.33
N SER A 55 -1.08 14.64 -7.14
CA SER A 55 -1.34 13.30 -6.62
C SER A 55 -2.83 13.20 -6.33
N GLY A 56 -3.47 12.12 -6.75
CA GLY A 56 -4.91 11.94 -6.64
C GLY A 56 -5.72 12.42 -7.83
N GLY A 57 -6.95 11.98 -7.90
CA GLY A 57 -7.93 12.33 -8.92
C GLY A 57 -9.06 11.32 -9.02
N GLU A 58 -10.06 11.62 -9.84
CA GLU A 58 -11.25 10.77 -10.10
C GLU A 58 -10.92 9.34 -10.56
N GLY A 59 -9.72 9.15 -11.13
CA GLY A 59 -9.28 7.83 -11.56
C GLY A 59 -8.52 7.05 -10.49
N SER A 60 -8.31 7.63 -9.31
CA SER A 60 -7.63 6.93 -8.20
C SER A 60 -8.63 6.13 -7.39
N GLY A 61 -8.26 4.91 -7.02
CA GLY A 61 -9.08 4.03 -6.20
C GLY A 61 -8.39 2.71 -5.90
N MET A 62 -9.01 1.91 -5.07
CA MET A 62 -8.60 0.54 -4.79
C MET A 62 -9.51 -0.42 -5.54
N PHE A 63 -8.91 -1.39 -6.22
CA PHE A 63 -9.64 -2.40 -6.98
C PHE A 63 -9.22 -3.79 -6.53
N MET A 64 -10.17 -4.72 -6.52
CA MET A 64 -9.96 -6.12 -6.16
C MET A 64 -10.44 -7.05 -7.26
N THR A 65 -9.64 -8.07 -7.56
CA THR A 65 -10.04 -9.24 -8.34
C THR A 65 -10.04 -10.48 -7.47
N LEU A 66 -10.90 -11.45 -7.79
CA LEU A 66 -10.95 -12.77 -7.16
C LEU A 66 -10.71 -13.92 -8.16
N ASP A 67 -10.52 -13.58 -9.43
CA ASP A 67 -10.40 -14.52 -10.56
C ASP A 67 -9.10 -14.33 -11.37
N GLY A 68 -8.09 -13.70 -10.73
CA GLY A 68 -6.78 -13.51 -11.35
C GLY A 68 -6.78 -12.43 -12.43
N GLY A 69 -7.71 -11.47 -12.33
CA GLY A 69 -7.77 -10.28 -13.17
C GLY A 69 -8.73 -10.37 -14.35
N GLU A 70 -9.60 -11.39 -14.39
CA GLU A 70 -10.66 -11.47 -15.40
C GLU A 70 -11.76 -10.42 -15.14
N THR A 71 -12.13 -10.22 -13.84
CA THR A 71 -13.05 -9.17 -13.41
C THR A 71 -12.47 -8.38 -12.24
N TRP A 72 -12.88 -7.12 -12.11
CA TRP A 72 -12.42 -6.20 -11.07
C TRP A 72 -13.59 -5.47 -10.44
N ASN A 73 -13.57 -5.38 -9.11
CA ASN A 73 -14.52 -4.59 -8.33
C ASN A 73 -13.77 -3.44 -7.66
N GLU A 74 -14.31 -2.25 -7.71
CA GLU A 74 -13.80 -1.11 -6.97
C GLU A 74 -14.24 -1.22 -5.51
N ILE A 75 -13.34 -0.92 -4.60
CA ILE A 75 -13.59 -0.82 -3.16
C ILE A 75 -13.84 0.65 -2.86
N THR A 76 -15.01 0.95 -2.31
CA THR A 76 -15.53 2.31 -2.19
C THR A 76 -15.69 2.74 -0.71
N ASP A 77 -16.24 3.91 -0.50
CA ASP A 77 -16.62 4.41 0.83
C ASP A 77 -17.72 3.56 1.49
N GLU A 78 -18.57 2.89 0.71
CA GLU A 78 -19.54 1.90 1.23
C GLU A 78 -18.84 0.70 1.90
N ASP A 79 -17.59 0.42 1.48
CA ASP A 79 -16.74 -0.63 2.05
C ASP A 79 -15.82 -0.10 3.18
N GLY A 80 -15.98 1.16 3.57
CA GLY A 80 -15.23 1.83 4.65
C GLY A 80 -13.96 2.57 4.20
N MET A 81 -13.76 2.76 2.89
CA MET A 81 -12.70 3.64 2.38
C MET A 81 -13.01 5.12 2.67
N PRO A 82 -12.01 6.02 2.68
CA PRO A 82 -12.28 7.44 2.86
C PRO A 82 -13.08 8.02 1.70
N GLU A 83 -14.03 8.90 2.02
CA GLU A 83 -14.80 9.64 1.02
C GLU A 83 -13.94 10.63 0.23
N GLY A 84 -14.33 10.91 -1.01
CA GLY A 84 -13.77 11.95 -1.85
C GLY A 84 -12.59 11.50 -2.73
N GLU A 85 -11.76 12.46 -3.12
CA GLU A 85 -10.62 12.18 -4.00
C GLU A 85 -9.53 11.39 -3.28
N LEU A 86 -9.14 10.27 -3.86
CA LEU A 86 -8.08 9.40 -3.38
C LEU A 86 -6.80 9.59 -4.20
N GLY A 87 -5.66 9.28 -3.58
CA GLY A 87 -4.36 9.36 -4.19
C GLY A 87 -3.61 8.03 -4.18
N ARG A 88 -2.32 8.11 -3.85
CA ARG A 88 -1.45 6.94 -3.74
C ARG A 88 -1.81 6.14 -2.49
N MET A 89 -1.75 4.82 -2.62
CA MET A 89 -1.91 3.90 -1.49
C MET A 89 -0.77 2.91 -1.48
N GLY A 90 -0.34 2.50 -0.29
CA GLY A 90 0.46 1.31 -0.07
C GLY A 90 -0.42 0.25 0.58
N ILE A 91 -0.31 -0.99 0.16
CA ILE A 91 -1.18 -2.10 0.58
C ILE A 91 -0.31 -3.27 1.04
N ALA A 92 -0.69 -3.94 2.12
CA ALA A 92 0.03 -5.13 2.59
C ALA A 92 -0.90 -6.18 3.18
N PHE A 93 -0.82 -7.40 2.67
CA PHE A 93 -1.41 -8.59 3.31
C PHE A 93 -0.53 -9.08 4.46
N SER A 94 -1.16 -9.58 5.51
CA SER A 94 -0.46 -10.38 6.51
C SER A 94 -0.25 -11.80 5.97
N SER A 95 1.01 -12.26 5.94
CA SER A 95 1.32 -13.64 5.56
C SER A 95 0.90 -14.65 6.63
N SER A 96 0.94 -14.26 7.93
CA SER A 96 0.51 -15.12 9.03
C SER A 96 -1.02 -15.29 9.10
N LYS A 97 -1.77 -14.29 8.59
CA LYS A 97 -3.23 -14.26 8.66
C LYS A 97 -3.80 -13.49 7.46
N PRO A 98 -3.95 -14.14 6.29
CA PRO A 98 -4.26 -13.45 5.01
C PRO A 98 -5.59 -12.69 4.95
N ASN A 99 -6.51 -12.90 5.90
CA ASN A 99 -7.69 -12.07 6.04
C ASN A 99 -7.39 -10.67 6.63
N ILE A 100 -6.20 -10.46 7.21
CA ILE A 100 -5.77 -9.14 7.67
C ILE A 100 -4.98 -8.45 6.56
N VAL A 101 -5.47 -7.26 6.21
CA VAL A 101 -4.84 -6.39 5.20
C VAL A 101 -4.73 -4.98 5.77
N TYR A 102 -3.64 -4.30 5.47
CA TYR A 102 -3.45 -2.89 5.80
C TYR A 102 -3.32 -2.06 4.55
N ALA A 103 -3.78 -0.82 4.63
CA ALA A 103 -3.54 0.19 3.60
C ALA A 103 -3.20 1.53 4.25
N ILE A 104 -2.16 2.19 3.74
CA ILE A 104 -1.93 3.60 3.97
C ILE A 104 -2.49 4.35 2.76
N ILE A 105 -3.40 5.30 2.99
CA ILE A 105 -4.22 5.90 1.94
C ILE A 105 -4.04 7.42 1.93
N GLU A 106 -3.67 7.95 0.77
CA GLU A 106 -3.71 9.38 0.49
C GLU A 106 -5.15 9.81 0.20
N SER A 107 -5.63 10.77 1.00
CA SER A 107 -6.95 11.38 0.87
C SER A 107 -6.92 12.82 1.41
N SER A 108 -8.05 13.45 1.59
CA SER A 108 -8.16 14.74 2.29
C SER A 108 -7.60 14.70 3.73
N ALA A 109 -7.58 13.51 4.34
CA ALA A 109 -6.95 13.22 5.62
C ALA A 109 -6.24 11.87 5.49
N ASN A 110 -4.94 11.90 5.17
CA ASN A 110 -4.14 10.69 5.05
C ASN A 110 -4.29 9.80 6.27
N ALA A 111 -4.47 8.50 6.07
CA ALA A 111 -4.74 7.59 7.18
C ALA A 111 -4.32 6.15 6.88
N ILE A 112 -4.21 5.35 7.93
CA ILE A 112 -4.02 3.92 7.85
C ILE A 112 -5.35 3.23 8.16
N TYR A 113 -5.68 2.29 7.30
CA TYR A 113 -6.86 1.44 7.38
C TYR A 113 -6.45 -0.02 7.55
N ARG A 114 -7.32 -0.80 8.16
CA ARG A 114 -7.19 -2.24 8.30
C ARG A 114 -8.48 -2.93 7.87
N SER A 115 -8.32 -4.01 7.13
CA SER A 115 -9.37 -4.99 6.85
C SER A 115 -9.14 -6.24 7.68
N GLU A 116 -10.23 -6.87 8.12
CA GLU A 116 -10.21 -8.16 8.83
C GLU A 116 -10.87 -9.30 8.03
N ASP A 117 -11.33 -8.99 6.83
CA ASP A 117 -12.03 -9.91 5.92
C ASP A 117 -11.32 -10.10 4.57
N GLY A 118 -10.05 -9.67 4.51
CA GLY A 118 -9.21 -9.84 3.34
C GLY A 118 -9.38 -8.74 2.29
N GLY A 119 -9.78 -7.55 2.69
CA GLY A 119 -9.86 -6.37 1.84
C GLY A 119 -11.26 -6.04 1.34
N PHE A 120 -12.31 -6.75 1.80
CA PHE A 120 -13.69 -6.45 1.42
C PHE A 120 -14.26 -5.27 2.19
N SER A 121 -13.91 -5.12 3.46
CA SER A 121 -14.30 -3.97 4.27
C SER A 121 -13.12 -3.40 5.05
N TRP A 122 -13.15 -2.11 5.35
CA TRP A 122 -12.03 -1.37 5.90
C TRP A 122 -12.42 -0.51 7.10
N GLU A 123 -11.56 -0.51 8.10
CA GLU A 123 -11.72 0.28 9.32
C GLU A 123 -10.53 1.22 9.49
N LEU A 124 -10.81 2.49 9.75
CA LEU A 124 -9.80 3.48 10.10
C LEU A 124 -9.05 3.08 11.37
N ARG A 125 -7.73 3.05 11.31
CA ARG A 125 -6.86 2.79 12.48
C ARG A 125 -6.23 4.05 13.02
N GLN A 126 -5.61 4.84 12.15
CA GLN A 126 -4.89 6.04 12.56
C GLN A 126 -4.90 7.08 11.43
N THR A 127 -5.23 8.33 11.77
CA THR A 127 -5.03 9.47 10.88
C THR A 127 -3.56 9.89 10.90
N VAL A 128 -2.96 10.05 9.74
CA VAL A 128 -1.57 10.51 9.59
C VAL A 128 -1.54 12.04 9.68
N LYS A 129 -0.69 12.57 10.56
CA LYS A 129 -0.47 14.02 10.75
C LYS A 129 0.96 14.38 10.39
N ASP A 130 1.24 15.66 10.23
CA ASP A 130 2.57 16.17 9.88
C ASP A 130 3.67 15.82 10.89
N ASP A 131 3.30 15.69 12.16
CA ASP A 131 4.17 15.33 13.28
C ASP A 131 4.06 13.86 13.70
N SER A 132 3.38 13.04 12.91
CA SER A 132 3.20 11.62 13.24
C SER A 132 4.45 10.81 12.91
N ASP A 133 4.60 9.68 13.60
CA ASP A 133 5.62 8.66 13.32
C ASP A 133 5.26 7.81 12.08
N VAL A 134 4.41 8.31 11.19
CA VAL A 134 4.00 7.69 9.93
C VAL A 134 4.21 8.68 8.80
N GLY A 135 4.71 8.22 7.67
CA GLY A 135 4.99 9.09 6.52
C GLY A 135 3.74 9.77 5.97
N ASN A 136 3.80 11.09 5.79
CA ASN A 136 2.70 11.90 5.28
C ASN A 136 3.03 12.60 3.94
N ARG A 137 4.00 12.07 3.20
CA ARG A 137 4.38 12.55 1.85
C ARG A 137 4.04 11.51 0.79
N PRO A 138 2.76 11.18 0.58
CA PRO A 138 2.32 9.99 -0.16
C PRO A 138 2.78 9.96 -1.62
N PHE A 139 3.01 11.12 -2.24
CA PHE A 139 3.58 11.16 -3.60
C PHE A 139 4.94 10.46 -3.69
N TYR A 140 5.75 10.52 -2.62
CA TYR A 140 7.10 9.92 -2.56
C TYR A 140 7.10 8.62 -1.77
N TYR A 141 6.35 8.57 -0.66
CA TYR A 141 6.35 7.48 0.31
C TYR A 141 4.93 7.06 0.63
N SER A 142 4.59 5.84 0.37
CA SER A 142 3.31 5.24 0.72
C SER A 142 3.48 3.73 0.90
N GLU A 143 4.50 3.35 1.70
CA GLU A 143 4.86 1.96 1.88
C GLU A 143 4.52 1.50 3.29
N ILE A 144 3.82 0.38 3.35
CA ILE A 144 3.43 -0.32 4.57
C ILE A 144 3.76 -1.79 4.43
N TYR A 145 4.26 -2.42 5.50
CA TYR A 145 4.66 -3.82 5.51
C TYR A 145 4.17 -4.49 6.78
N VAL A 146 3.74 -5.74 6.68
CA VAL A 146 3.28 -6.54 7.82
C VAL A 146 4.32 -7.62 8.12
N ASP A 147 4.64 -7.80 9.40
CA ASP A 147 5.53 -8.85 9.83
C ASP A 147 4.98 -10.22 9.42
N PRO A 148 5.78 -11.09 8.75
CA PRO A 148 5.32 -12.40 8.30
C PRO A 148 4.83 -13.32 9.42
N PHE A 149 5.21 -13.05 10.68
CA PHE A 149 4.90 -13.88 11.84
C PHE A 149 3.87 -13.27 12.80
N ASN A 150 3.56 -11.96 12.62
CA ASN A 150 2.65 -11.24 13.52
C ASN A 150 1.82 -10.22 12.73
N GLU A 151 0.54 -10.52 12.55
CA GLU A 151 -0.41 -9.67 11.82
C GLU A 151 -0.64 -8.30 12.45
N ASN A 152 -0.24 -8.08 13.70
CA ASN A 152 -0.38 -6.79 14.39
C ASN A 152 0.90 -5.96 14.37
N ARG A 153 2.02 -6.55 13.93
CA ARG A 153 3.28 -5.83 13.78
C ARG A 153 3.40 -5.27 12.37
N VAL A 154 3.36 -3.94 12.28
CA VAL A 154 3.28 -3.20 11.01
C VAL A 154 4.37 -2.16 10.94
N PHE A 155 5.06 -2.08 9.81
CA PHE A 155 6.08 -1.08 9.54
C PHE A 155 5.58 -0.06 8.52
N SER A 156 5.81 1.22 8.81
CA SER A 156 5.67 2.32 7.85
C SER A 156 7.05 2.80 7.43
N ILE A 157 7.27 2.86 6.13
CA ILE A 157 8.55 3.24 5.54
C ILE A 157 8.38 4.57 4.79
N PHE A 158 9.20 5.54 5.14
CA PHE A 158 9.14 6.89 4.59
C PHE A 158 10.54 7.54 4.72
N THR A 159 10.64 8.84 4.92
CA THR A 159 11.92 9.50 5.25
C THR A 159 12.62 8.78 6.41
N TYR A 160 11.83 8.27 7.36
CA TYR A 160 12.28 7.42 8.46
C TYR A 160 11.55 6.08 8.41
N MET A 161 11.72 5.27 9.46
CA MET A 161 10.98 4.04 9.66
C MET A 161 10.27 4.09 11.02
N SER A 162 9.07 3.54 11.07
CA SER A 162 8.34 3.33 12.32
C SER A 162 7.69 1.96 12.35
N VAL A 163 7.38 1.51 13.56
CA VAL A 163 6.75 0.22 13.81
C VAL A 163 5.54 0.38 14.72
N SER A 164 4.49 -0.32 14.40
CA SER A 164 3.34 -0.58 15.26
C SER A 164 3.38 -2.02 15.76
N GLU A 165 3.03 -2.25 17.02
CA GLU A 165 2.88 -3.59 17.62
C GLU A 165 1.40 -3.88 17.95
N ASP A 166 0.48 -2.96 17.65
CA ASP A 166 -0.93 -2.99 18.08
C ASP A 166 -1.95 -2.97 16.93
N GLY A 167 -1.51 -3.36 15.73
CA GLY A 167 -2.36 -3.40 14.54
C GLY A 167 -2.64 -2.03 13.94
N ALA A 168 -1.60 -1.20 13.90
CA ALA A 168 -1.57 0.13 13.33
C ALA A 168 -2.43 1.17 14.07
N LYS A 169 -2.70 0.98 15.38
CA LYS A 169 -3.37 1.99 16.21
C LYS A 169 -2.40 3.05 16.72
N SER A 170 -1.15 2.66 16.97
CA SER A 170 -0.06 3.56 17.31
C SER A 170 1.23 3.13 16.62
N PHE A 171 2.14 4.07 16.41
CA PHE A 171 3.47 3.82 15.84
C PHE A 171 4.54 4.44 16.71
N GLU A 172 5.68 3.78 16.76
CA GLU A 172 6.91 4.28 17.39
C GLU A 172 7.98 4.46 16.33
N SER A 173 8.65 5.60 16.36
CA SER A 173 9.76 5.87 15.45
C SER A 173 10.97 5.00 15.79
N LEU A 174 11.53 4.37 14.78
CA LEU A 174 12.80 3.66 14.88
C LEU A 174 14.02 4.58 14.67
N TYR A 175 13.78 5.88 14.41
CA TYR A 175 14.82 6.85 14.09
C TYR A 175 15.95 6.97 15.12
N PRO A 176 15.74 6.93 16.45
CA PRO A 176 16.82 7.02 17.41
C PRO A 176 17.88 5.91 17.27
N PHE A 177 17.48 4.77 16.70
CA PHE A 177 18.39 3.63 16.46
C PHE A 177 19.14 3.75 15.12
N TYR A 178 18.77 4.72 14.27
CA TYR A 178 19.29 4.89 12.90
C TYR A 178 20.13 6.16 12.71
N ASN A 179 20.72 6.74 13.75
CA ASN A 179 21.54 7.97 13.65
C ASN A 179 22.70 7.90 12.64
N TRP A 180 22.99 6.71 12.11
CA TRP A 180 24.07 6.42 11.17
C TRP A 180 23.57 5.99 9.79
N VAL A 181 22.24 5.91 9.60
CA VAL A 181 21.61 5.48 8.36
C VAL A 181 21.03 6.72 7.68
N HIS A 182 21.29 6.87 6.38
CA HIS A 182 20.73 7.98 5.61
C HIS A 182 19.20 7.91 5.64
N PRO A 183 18.47 9.04 5.71
CA PRO A 183 17.02 9.05 5.55
C PRO A 183 16.60 8.65 4.12
N ASP A 184 15.29 8.76 3.85
CA ASP A 184 14.66 8.41 2.58
C ASP A 184 14.72 6.92 2.27
N HIS A 185 13.95 6.17 3.05
CA HIS A 185 13.83 4.72 2.93
C HIS A 185 12.82 4.34 1.84
N HIS A 186 13.23 3.48 0.91
CA HIS A 186 12.44 3.09 -0.27
C HIS A 186 12.28 1.59 -0.47
N ALA A 187 13.03 0.78 0.25
CA ALA A 187 12.96 -0.67 0.13
C ALA A 187 12.98 -1.33 1.51
N PHE A 188 12.16 -2.34 1.67
CA PHE A 188 12.05 -3.07 2.91
C PHE A 188 11.68 -4.53 2.63
N TRP A 189 12.36 -5.44 3.28
CA TRP A 189 12.08 -6.86 3.19
C TRP A 189 12.29 -7.54 4.53
N MET A 190 11.38 -8.42 4.90
CA MET A 190 11.46 -9.25 6.10
C MET A 190 11.57 -10.71 5.68
N SER A 191 12.43 -11.45 6.38
CA SER A 191 12.59 -12.88 6.14
C SER A 191 11.30 -13.65 6.51
N PRO A 192 10.76 -14.46 5.59
CA PRO A 192 9.58 -15.28 5.89
C PRO A 192 9.89 -16.50 6.75
N THR A 193 11.16 -16.75 7.07
CA THR A 193 11.62 -17.94 7.82
C THR A 193 12.46 -17.60 9.05
N ASN A 194 12.90 -16.35 9.21
CA ASN A 194 13.75 -15.93 10.32
C ASN A 194 13.17 -14.64 10.95
N PRO A 195 12.41 -14.73 12.05
CA PRO A 195 11.86 -13.56 12.73
C PRO A 195 12.98 -12.60 13.16
N GLY A 196 12.79 -11.33 12.90
CA GLY A 196 13.74 -10.28 13.23
C GLY A 196 14.87 -10.06 12.22
N PHE A 197 14.97 -10.83 11.14
CA PHE A 197 15.88 -10.52 10.04
C PHE A 197 15.20 -9.64 9.01
N ILE A 198 15.66 -8.39 8.96
CA ILE A 198 15.11 -7.33 8.10
C ILE A 198 16.26 -6.79 7.23
N VAL A 199 15.96 -6.49 5.98
CA VAL A 199 16.81 -5.75 5.04
C VAL A 199 16.06 -4.52 4.59
N GLN A 200 16.70 -3.37 4.69
CA GLN A 200 16.13 -2.11 4.20
C GLN A 200 17.13 -1.40 3.27
N GLY A 201 16.60 -0.61 2.36
CA GLY A 201 17.35 0.24 1.45
C GLY A 201 16.90 1.68 1.55
N ASN A 202 17.87 2.60 1.50
CA ASN A 202 17.69 4.05 1.52
C ASN A 202 18.63 4.70 0.50
N ASP A 203 18.53 6.00 0.30
CA ASP A 203 19.42 6.78 -0.59
C ASP A 203 20.86 6.83 -0.09
#